data_cc3a44aac02ec491c260602a6c137d09
#
_entry.id   cc3a44aac02ec491c260602a6c137d09
#
_cell.length_a   1.000
_cell.length_b   1.000
_cell.length_c   1.000
_cell.angle_alpha   90.00
_cell.angle_beta   90.00
_cell.angle_gamma   90.00
#
_symmetry.space_group_name_H-M   'P 1'
#
loop_
_entity.id
_entity.type
_entity.pdbx_description
1 polymer ?
#
loop_
_entity_poly.entity_id
_entity_poly.type
_entity_poly.pdbx_seq_one_letter_code
_entity_poly.pdbx_strand_id
1 'polypeptide(L)'
;MDTKVKGIILSTNDYLEADKIASIFSYEQGIINAKFVGVKKEKAKLKSLAQPFTLAEFELISKKDFHTVKQGVIIDNFPQIINDYNKTICAFILVDIIKTILLKQKQEENLFLLTINALKKIEQEDAEQALIEFIIEFIDI
;
A
#
# COMPACT_ATOMS: atom_id res chain seq x y z
N MET A 1 -16.25 8.82 12.17
CA MET A 1 -15.89 10.03 11.41
C MET A 1 -15.18 9.64 10.14
N ASP A 2 -15.59 10.23 9.01
CA ASP A 2 -15.01 9.88 7.72
C ASP A 2 -13.79 10.70 7.43
N THR A 3 -12.76 10.04 6.93
CA THR A 3 -11.49 10.66 6.61
C THR A 3 -11.01 10.13 5.25
N LYS A 4 -10.34 10.95 4.48
CA LYS A 4 -9.72 10.51 3.23
C LYS A 4 -8.21 10.51 3.37
N VAL A 5 -7.58 9.43 2.90
CA VAL A 5 -6.13 9.35 2.87
C VAL A 5 -5.67 8.85 1.51
N LYS A 6 -4.52 9.31 1.07
CA LYS A 6 -3.84 8.75 -0.09
C LYS A 6 -2.85 7.71 0.42
N GLY A 7 -2.95 6.50 -0.07
CA GLY A 7 -2.12 5.44 0.48
C GLY A 7 -1.80 4.33 -0.50
N ILE A 8 -0.83 3.51 -0.11
CA ILE A 8 -0.40 2.34 -0.86
C ILE A 8 -0.66 1.12 -0.01
N ILE A 9 -1.32 0.11 -0.58
CA ILE A 9 -1.52 -1.17 0.10
C ILE A 9 -0.17 -1.87 0.20
N LEU A 10 0.32 -2.04 1.41
CA LEU A 10 1.58 -2.76 1.63
C LEU A 10 1.34 -4.27 1.73
N SER A 11 0.31 -4.67 2.45
CA SER A 11 -0.01 -6.09 2.60
C SER A 11 -1.47 -6.24 3.03
N THR A 12 -2.02 -7.42 2.78
CA THR A 12 -3.35 -7.77 3.26
C THR A 12 -3.32 -9.15 3.88
N ASN A 13 -4.16 -9.34 4.89
CA ASN A 13 -4.35 -10.63 5.54
C ASN A 13 -5.84 -10.92 5.66
N ASP A 14 -6.21 -12.18 5.53
CA ASP A 14 -7.58 -12.59 5.77
C ASP A 14 -7.98 -12.30 7.21
N TYR A 15 -9.21 -11.90 7.40
CA TYR A 15 -9.76 -11.58 8.71
C TYR A 15 -11.21 -12.05 8.76
N LEU A 16 -11.52 -12.96 9.68
CA LEU A 16 -12.82 -13.61 9.73
C LEU A 16 -13.10 -14.30 8.40
N GLU A 17 -14.37 -14.61 8.10
CA GLU A 17 -14.68 -15.40 6.90
C GLU A 17 -14.67 -14.58 5.61
N ALA A 18 -15.06 -13.32 5.69
CA ALA A 18 -15.33 -12.54 4.48
C ALA A 18 -14.47 -11.28 4.36
N ASP A 19 -13.67 -10.97 5.38
CA ASP A 19 -12.98 -9.68 5.48
C ASP A 19 -11.48 -9.83 5.27
N LYS A 20 -10.83 -8.70 5.04
CA LYS A 20 -9.37 -8.60 5.05
C LYS A 20 -8.96 -7.40 5.88
N ILE A 21 -7.77 -7.45 6.45
CA ILE A 21 -7.14 -6.29 7.07
C ILE A 21 -5.90 -5.95 6.25
N ALA A 22 -5.76 -4.69 5.89
CA ALA A 22 -4.64 -4.21 5.10
C ALA A 22 -3.76 -3.29 5.93
N SER A 23 -2.45 -3.38 5.70
CA SER A 23 -1.52 -2.34 6.11
C SER A 23 -1.44 -1.36 4.96
N ILE A 24 -1.79 -0.11 5.23
CA ILE A 24 -1.77 0.96 4.23
C ILE A 24 -0.73 1.98 4.63
N PHE A 25 0.21 2.27 3.75
CA PHE A 25 1.16 3.36 3.96
C PHE A 25 0.53 4.63 3.41
N SER A 26 0.06 5.49 4.31
CA SER A 26 -0.65 6.69 3.90
C SER A 26 0.26 7.92 3.96
N TYR A 27 0.00 8.86 3.05
CA TYR A 27 0.71 10.13 3.02
C TYR A 27 0.44 10.94 4.30
N GLU A 28 -0.81 10.89 4.77
CA GLU A 28 -1.26 11.76 5.86
C GLU A 28 -0.95 11.23 7.25
N GLN A 29 -0.94 9.90 7.42
CA GLN A 29 -0.88 9.30 8.76
C GLN A 29 0.22 8.24 8.92
N GLY A 30 1.03 8.00 7.87
CA GLY A 30 1.98 6.89 7.93
C GLY A 30 1.28 5.54 7.76
N ILE A 31 1.83 4.51 8.37
CA ILE A 31 1.26 3.17 8.24
C ILE A 31 0.05 3.02 9.17
N ILE A 32 -1.08 2.66 8.59
CA ILE A 32 -2.31 2.39 9.32
C ILE A 32 -2.84 1.02 8.94
N ASN A 33 -3.65 0.44 9.82
CA ASN A 33 -4.36 -0.80 9.53
C ASN A 33 -5.83 -0.49 9.28
N ALA A 34 -6.37 -1.05 8.21
CA ALA A 34 -7.75 -0.80 7.84
C ALA A 34 -8.42 -2.08 7.41
N LYS A 35 -9.69 -2.24 7.78
CA LYS A 35 -10.47 -3.42 7.47
C LYS A 35 -11.27 -3.20 6.19
N PHE A 36 -11.28 -4.22 5.34
CA PHE A 36 -12.11 -4.29 4.14
C PHE A 36 -13.21 -5.32 4.41
N VAL A 37 -14.41 -4.86 4.72
CA VAL A 37 -15.51 -5.74 5.10
C VAL A 37 -16.15 -6.38 3.89
N GLY A 38 -16.35 -7.71 3.95
CA GLY A 38 -17.03 -8.46 2.90
C GLY A 38 -16.27 -8.59 1.61
N VAL A 39 -15.00 -8.21 1.60
CA VAL A 39 -14.22 -8.11 0.35
C VAL A 39 -13.96 -9.47 -0.28
N LYS A 40 -13.98 -10.55 0.50
CA LYS A 40 -13.72 -11.89 -0.03
C LYS A 40 -14.93 -12.45 -0.78
N LYS A 41 -16.11 -11.94 -0.56
CA LYS A 41 -17.31 -12.52 -1.16
C LYS A 41 -17.63 -11.95 -2.53
N GLU A 42 -17.83 -10.66 -2.69
CA GLU A 42 -18.28 -10.23 -4.01
C GLU A 42 -18.16 -8.75 -4.34
N LYS A 43 -17.62 -7.95 -3.48
CA LYS A 43 -17.56 -6.52 -3.81
C LYS A 43 -16.33 -6.24 -4.65
N ALA A 44 -16.48 -6.39 -5.96
CA ALA A 44 -15.38 -6.23 -6.91
C ALA A 44 -14.61 -4.93 -6.74
N LYS A 45 -15.32 -3.84 -6.43
CA LYS A 45 -14.69 -2.54 -6.20
C LYS A 45 -13.74 -2.58 -5.02
N LEU A 46 -14.18 -3.12 -3.89
CA LEU A 46 -13.33 -3.23 -2.70
C LEU A 46 -12.20 -4.22 -2.91
N LYS A 47 -12.43 -5.30 -3.67
CA LYS A 47 -11.37 -6.25 -3.99
C LYS A 47 -10.23 -5.59 -4.73
N SER A 48 -10.53 -4.75 -5.70
CA SER A 48 -9.49 -4.05 -6.46
C SER A 48 -8.68 -3.12 -5.57
N LEU A 49 -9.35 -2.42 -4.65
CA LEU A 49 -8.68 -1.53 -3.72
C LEU A 49 -7.78 -2.27 -2.74
N ALA A 50 -8.08 -3.53 -2.44
CA ALA A 50 -7.35 -4.31 -1.44
C ALA A 50 -6.16 -5.07 -2.01
N GLN A 51 -5.85 -4.90 -3.29
CA GLN A 51 -4.71 -5.60 -3.88
C GLN A 51 -3.38 -4.97 -3.48
N PRO A 52 -2.32 -5.78 -3.31
CA PRO A 52 -1.00 -5.24 -2.97
C PRO A 52 -0.54 -4.20 -3.98
N PHE A 53 0.20 -3.23 -3.51
CA PHE A 53 0.82 -2.14 -4.29
C PHE A 53 -0.18 -1.14 -4.86
N THR A 54 -1.47 -1.28 -4.58
CA THR A 54 -2.47 -0.33 -5.07
C THR A 54 -2.28 1.01 -4.40
N LEU A 55 -2.08 2.04 -5.22
CA LEU A 55 -2.08 3.43 -4.77
C LEU A 55 -3.47 3.98 -5.03
N ALA A 56 -4.11 4.46 -3.98
CA ALA A 56 -5.49 4.93 -4.08
C ALA A 56 -5.77 6.03 -3.07
N GLU A 57 -6.84 6.75 -3.31
CA GLU A 57 -7.42 7.63 -2.29
C GLU A 57 -8.50 6.82 -1.59
N PHE A 58 -8.29 6.52 -0.32
CA PHE A 58 -9.22 5.71 0.48
C PHE A 58 -10.08 6.61 1.34
N GLU A 59 -11.37 6.32 1.37
CA GLU A 59 -12.28 6.94 2.32
C GLU A 59 -12.46 5.98 3.49
N LEU A 60 -12.09 6.45 4.69
CA LEU A 60 -12.05 5.63 5.89
C LEU A 60 -13.11 6.06 6.87
N ILE A 61 -13.71 5.09 7.55
CA ILE A 61 -14.48 5.34 8.77
C ILE A 61 -13.59 4.94 9.92
N SER A 62 -13.30 5.91 10.79
CA SER A 62 -12.34 5.70 11.87
C SER A 62 -13.04 5.74 13.23
N LYS A 63 -12.76 4.73 14.07
CA LYS A 63 -13.24 4.67 15.44
C LYS A 63 -12.06 4.27 16.31
N LYS A 64 -11.64 5.13 17.24
CA LYS A 64 -10.54 4.84 18.19
C LYS A 64 -9.33 4.34 17.41
N ASP A 65 -8.57 4.35 16.92
CA ASP A 65 -7.42 3.81 16.20
C ASP A 65 -7.76 2.68 15.22
N PHE A 66 -9.05 2.41 15.02
CA PHE A 66 -9.48 1.37 14.10
C PHE A 66 -10.11 2.00 12.87
N HIS A 67 -9.65 1.57 11.68
CA HIS A 67 -10.11 2.11 10.41
C HIS A 67 -10.84 1.04 9.61
N THR A 68 -11.90 1.45 8.92
CA THR A 68 -12.60 0.59 7.97
C THR A 68 -12.67 1.34 6.63
N VAL A 69 -12.30 0.67 5.55
CA VAL A 69 -12.37 1.28 4.23
C VAL A 69 -13.81 1.27 3.75
N LYS A 70 -14.36 2.44 3.50
CA LYS A 70 -15.72 2.59 2.99
C LYS A 70 -15.71 2.49 1.47
N GLN A 71 -14.82 3.20 0.81
CA GLN A 71 -14.68 3.21 -0.63
C GLN A 71 -13.34 3.87 -0.98
N GLY A 72 -13.04 3.93 -2.27
CA GLY A 72 -11.83 4.60 -2.70
C GLY A 72 -11.77 4.73 -4.20
N VAL A 73 -10.79 5.49 -4.66
CA VAL A 73 -10.52 5.71 -6.08
C VAL A 73 -9.07 5.29 -6.35
N ILE A 74 -8.88 4.33 -7.23
CA ILE A 74 -7.54 3.86 -7.59
C ILE A 74 -6.84 4.94 -8.40
N ILE A 75 -5.63 5.30 -7.97
CA ILE A 75 -4.77 6.23 -8.70
C ILE A 75 -3.87 5.45 -9.64
N ASP A 76 -3.24 4.38 -9.13
CA ASP A 76 -2.37 3.52 -9.93
C ASP A 76 -2.27 2.17 -9.23
N ASN A 77 -2.50 1.09 -9.94
CA ASN A 77 -2.36 -0.25 -9.37
C ASN A 77 -1.13 -0.99 -9.92
N PHE A 78 -0.29 -0.31 -10.69
CA PHE A 78 0.96 -0.84 -11.22
C PHE A 78 0.79 -2.24 -11.83
N PRO A 79 -0.03 -2.37 -12.89
CA PRO A 79 -0.41 -3.70 -13.40
C PRO A 79 0.77 -4.52 -13.90
N GLN A 80 1.83 -3.90 -14.40
CA GLN A 80 2.98 -4.65 -14.92
C GLN A 80 3.81 -5.29 -13.81
N ILE A 81 3.70 -4.79 -12.57
CA ILE A 81 4.38 -5.42 -11.44
C ILE A 81 3.80 -6.80 -11.20
N ILE A 82 2.47 -6.90 -11.16
CA ILE A 82 1.79 -8.17 -10.89
C ILE A 82 2.05 -9.19 -12.00
N ASN A 83 2.19 -8.72 -13.23
CA ASN A 83 2.34 -9.61 -14.38
C ASN A 83 3.78 -10.04 -14.65
N ASP A 84 4.73 -9.61 -13.86
CA ASP A 84 6.14 -9.96 -14.04
C ASP A 84 6.70 -10.46 -12.72
N TYR A 85 7.19 -11.70 -12.71
CA TYR A 85 7.66 -12.34 -11.49
C TYR A 85 8.76 -11.56 -10.79
N ASN A 86 9.75 -11.11 -11.56
CA ASN A 86 10.89 -10.40 -10.99
C ASN A 86 10.48 -9.05 -10.40
N LYS A 87 9.59 -8.34 -11.09
CA LYS A 87 9.06 -7.08 -10.59
C LYS A 87 8.25 -7.27 -9.32
N THR A 88 7.45 -8.32 -9.29
CA THR A 88 6.67 -8.67 -8.09
C THR A 88 7.58 -8.90 -6.89
N ILE A 89 8.65 -9.69 -7.07
CA ILE A 89 9.59 -9.95 -5.99
C ILE A 89 10.24 -8.66 -5.49
N CYS A 90 10.71 -7.82 -6.41
CA CYS A 90 11.33 -6.56 -6.02
C CYS A 90 10.36 -5.65 -5.26
N ALA A 91 9.12 -5.60 -5.70
CA ALA A 91 8.11 -4.78 -5.01
C ALA A 91 7.82 -5.32 -3.61
N PHE A 92 7.76 -6.65 -3.43
CA PHE A 92 7.57 -7.22 -2.11
C PHE A 92 8.76 -6.96 -1.18
N ILE A 93 9.97 -7.00 -1.71
CA ILE A 93 11.15 -6.66 -0.91
C ILE A 93 11.09 -5.20 -0.46
N LEU A 94 10.71 -4.30 -1.36
CA LEU A 94 10.54 -2.88 -1.03
C LEU A 94 9.52 -2.69 0.09
N VAL A 95 8.39 -3.36 -0.02
CA VAL A 95 7.32 -3.29 0.99
C VAL A 95 7.81 -3.83 2.34
N ASP A 96 8.55 -4.94 2.33
CA ASP A 96 9.10 -5.52 3.56
C ASP A 96 10.06 -4.56 4.25
N ILE A 97 10.88 -3.86 3.49
CA ILE A 97 11.79 -2.86 4.05
C ILE A 97 11.00 -1.76 4.76
N ILE A 98 9.96 -1.25 4.10
CA ILE A 98 9.14 -0.19 4.67
C ILE A 98 8.45 -0.67 5.94
N LYS A 99 7.84 -1.85 5.91
CA LYS A 99 7.11 -2.38 7.07
C LYS A 99 8.01 -2.67 8.25
N THR A 100 9.25 -3.11 7.98
CA THR A 100 10.18 -3.47 9.04
C THR A 100 10.70 -2.24 9.76
N ILE A 101 10.90 -1.15 9.05
CA ILE A 101 11.58 0.04 9.59
C ILE A 101 10.62 1.08 10.10
N LEU A 102 9.47 1.29 9.43
CA LEU A 102 8.53 2.31 9.85
C LEU A 102 7.67 1.83 11.02
N LEU A 103 7.54 2.71 12.00
CA LEU A 103 6.58 2.52 13.07
C LEU A 103 5.22 3.02 12.62
N LYS A 104 4.18 2.41 13.16
CA LYS A 104 2.81 2.77 12.79
C LYS A 104 2.50 4.22 13.14
N GLN A 105 1.65 4.83 12.32
CA GLN A 105 1.06 6.13 12.57
C GLN A 105 2.06 7.28 12.64
N LYS A 106 3.23 7.09 12.04
CA LYS A 106 4.18 8.17 11.89
C LYS A 106 4.12 8.69 10.46
N GLN A 107 3.80 9.97 10.29
CA GLN A 107 3.76 10.56 8.98
C GLN A 107 5.16 10.68 8.41
N GLU A 108 5.37 10.15 7.19
CA GLU A 108 6.66 10.15 6.51
C GLU A 108 6.44 10.53 5.06
N GLU A 109 6.22 11.80 4.81
CA GLU A 109 5.86 12.29 3.48
C GLU A 109 6.94 12.00 2.44
N ASN A 110 8.18 12.25 2.78
CA ASN A 110 9.28 12.04 1.83
C ASN A 110 9.43 10.57 1.46
N LEU A 111 9.31 9.69 2.44
CA LEU A 111 9.40 8.26 2.18
C LEU A 111 8.21 7.77 1.37
N PHE A 112 7.03 8.34 1.61
CA PHE A 112 5.85 7.99 0.82
C PHE A 112 6.07 8.31 -0.66
N LEU A 113 6.57 9.52 -0.95
CA LEU A 113 6.84 9.94 -2.33
C LEU A 113 7.95 9.09 -2.95
N LEU A 114 8.99 8.77 -2.18
CA LEU A 114 10.05 7.90 -2.64
C LEU A 114 9.51 6.51 -2.99
N THR A 115 8.58 6.00 -2.19
CA THR A 115 7.97 4.69 -2.42
C THR A 115 7.17 4.68 -3.73
N ILE A 116 6.37 5.70 -3.98
CA ILE A 116 5.62 5.81 -5.24
C ILE A 116 6.59 5.81 -6.42
N ASN A 117 7.62 6.62 -6.35
CA ASN A 117 8.61 6.73 -7.42
C ASN A 117 9.30 5.39 -7.66
N ALA A 118 9.64 4.68 -6.59
CA ALA A 118 10.29 3.38 -6.70
C ALA A 118 9.38 2.35 -7.36
N LEU A 119 8.10 2.32 -7.00
CA LEU A 119 7.14 1.41 -7.62
C LEU A 119 6.99 1.69 -9.12
N LYS A 120 6.95 2.96 -9.51
CA LYS A 120 6.90 3.33 -10.92
C LYS A 120 8.13 2.85 -11.67
N LYS A 121 9.30 3.01 -11.08
CA LYS A 121 10.55 2.56 -11.70
C LYS A 121 10.63 1.04 -11.78
N ILE A 122 10.19 0.34 -10.74
CA ILE A 122 10.12 -1.12 -10.76
C ILE A 122 9.22 -1.58 -11.91
N GLU A 123 8.10 -0.90 -12.09
CA GLU A 123 7.17 -1.27 -13.15
C GLU A 123 7.73 -1.02 -14.55
N GLN A 124 8.40 0.12 -14.76
CA GLN A 124 8.72 0.61 -16.09
C GLN A 124 10.17 0.41 -16.50
N GLU A 125 11.06 0.14 -15.56
CA GLU A 125 12.50 0.05 -15.80
C GLU A 125 13.03 -1.27 -15.26
N ASP A 126 14.34 -1.36 -15.08
CA ASP A 126 14.97 -2.53 -14.49
C ASP A 126 14.58 -2.59 -13.01
N ALA A 127 13.85 -3.63 -12.62
CA ALA A 127 13.28 -3.73 -11.28
C ALA A 127 14.34 -3.81 -10.19
N GLU A 128 15.40 -4.59 -10.44
CA GLU A 128 16.47 -4.74 -9.44
C GLU A 128 17.24 -3.45 -9.26
N GLN A 129 17.54 -2.75 -10.34
CA GLN A 129 18.20 -1.46 -10.29
C GLN A 129 17.35 -0.44 -9.53
N ALA A 130 16.05 -0.43 -9.81
CA ALA A 130 15.13 0.47 -9.13
C ALA A 130 15.08 0.21 -7.63
N LEU A 131 15.09 -1.06 -7.23
CA LEU A 131 15.10 -1.44 -5.82
C LEU A 131 16.40 -0.98 -5.15
N ILE A 132 17.54 -1.17 -5.80
CA ILE A 132 18.82 -0.74 -5.26
C ILE A 132 18.83 0.78 -5.08
N GLU A 133 18.35 1.52 -6.06
CA GLU A 133 18.27 2.98 -5.97
C GLU A 133 17.37 3.41 -4.82
N PHE A 134 16.25 2.72 -4.64
CA PHE A 134 15.37 3.01 -3.50
C PHE A 134 16.10 2.82 -2.17
N ILE A 135 16.83 1.71 -2.01
CA ILE A 135 17.54 1.42 -0.77
C ILE A 135 18.58 2.49 -0.48
N ILE A 136 19.32 2.91 -1.49
CA ILE A 136 20.34 3.95 -1.32
C ILE A 136 19.70 5.26 -0.89
N GLU A 137 18.63 5.69 -1.56
CA GLU A 137 17.95 6.93 -1.21
C GLU A 137 17.28 6.83 0.16
N PHE A 138 16.75 5.66 0.49
CA PHE A 138 16.11 5.43 1.78
C PHE A 138 17.10 5.60 2.94
N ILE A 139 18.33 5.12 2.78
CA ILE A 139 19.38 5.27 3.81
C ILE A 139 19.69 6.73 4.06
N ASP A 140 19.58 7.58 3.04
CA ASP A 140 19.88 9.01 3.15
C ASP A 140 18.75 9.84 3.74
N ILE A 141 17.60 9.26 3.95
CA ILE A 141 16.47 9.94 4.60
C ILE A 141 16.63 9.85 6.13
#